data_4002c25e66fd2fe78d9e5d6aa4dfe70d
#
_entry.id   4002c25e66fd2fe78d9e5d6aa4dfe70d
#
_cell.length_a   1.000
_cell.length_b   1.000
_cell.length_c   1.000
_cell.angle_alpha   90.00
_cell.angle_beta   90.00
_cell.angle_gamma   90.00
#
_symmetry.space_group_name_H-M   'P 1'
#
loop_
_entity.id
_entity.type
_entity.pdbx_description
1 polymer ?
#
loop_
_entity_poly.entity_id
_entity_poly.type
_entity_poly.pdbx_seq_one_letter_code
_entity_poly.pdbx_strand_id
1 'polypeptide(L)'
;INLMIAKEEYSSFKKDNFTVLPISRKVSAPGDTPLSLYSKIADQKNNFLFESVEGGERWAQYSIIGFGCIDTIKVSANTIETSIDGVANKFITENPLQAIEEITSQHRSPNLEDLPRFHGGYVGFFAYESSQYAEAKIAMLPGKGSKFAEHMPDIMLVKAEKLIVFD
;
A
#
# COMPACT_ATOMS: atom_id res chain seq x y z
N ILE A 1 -23.84 -10.84 -9.68
CA ILE A 1 -23.25 -12.00 -8.97
C ILE A 1 -22.80 -11.46 -7.62
N ASN A 2 -23.54 -11.81 -6.56
CA ASN A 2 -23.13 -11.52 -5.19
C ASN A 2 -22.04 -12.55 -4.81
N LEU A 3 -20.80 -12.13 -4.67
CA LEU A 3 -19.80 -12.93 -4.00
C LEU A 3 -20.06 -12.82 -2.49
N MET A 4 -20.96 -13.63 -1.98
CA MET A 4 -21.06 -13.88 -0.55
C MET A 4 -20.11 -15.02 -0.23
N ILE A 5 -19.04 -14.73 0.47
CA ILE A 5 -18.22 -15.77 1.09
C ILE A 5 -19.14 -16.56 2.01
N ALA A 6 -19.16 -17.88 1.86
CA ALA A 6 -19.98 -18.73 2.71
C ALA A 6 -19.56 -18.56 4.19
N LYS A 7 -20.51 -18.61 5.10
CA LYS A 7 -20.23 -18.42 6.54
C LYS A 7 -19.20 -19.43 7.07
N GLU A 8 -19.21 -20.63 6.54
CA GLU A 8 -18.25 -21.68 6.86
C GLU A 8 -16.82 -21.31 6.41
N GLU A 9 -16.69 -20.76 5.20
CA GLU A 9 -15.43 -20.30 4.63
C GLU A 9 -14.87 -19.12 5.42
N TYR A 10 -15.71 -18.13 5.75
CA TYR A 10 -15.33 -17.03 6.63
C TYR A 10 -14.83 -17.53 7.98
N SER A 11 -15.48 -18.56 8.55
CA SER A 11 -15.12 -19.13 9.85
C SER A 11 -13.78 -19.89 9.80
N SER A 12 -13.41 -20.47 8.63
CA SER A 12 -12.09 -21.10 8.47
C SER A 12 -10.96 -20.07 8.44
N PHE A 13 -11.12 -18.96 7.71
CA PHE A 13 -10.13 -17.88 7.67
C PHE A 13 -9.87 -17.27 9.05
N LYS A 14 -10.89 -17.17 9.88
CA LYS A 14 -10.73 -16.66 11.26
C LYS A 14 -9.88 -17.60 12.13
N LYS A 15 -9.90 -18.91 11.91
CA LYS A 15 -9.08 -19.88 12.62
C LYS A 15 -7.60 -19.78 12.26
N ASP A 16 -7.28 -19.32 11.03
CA ASP A 16 -5.92 -19.22 10.51
C ASP A 16 -5.24 -17.87 10.85
N ASN A 17 -5.82 -17.11 11.80
CA ASN A 17 -5.31 -15.79 12.23
C ASN A 17 -5.19 -14.75 11.11
N PHE A 18 -6.00 -14.82 10.08
CA PHE A 18 -6.15 -13.73 9.12
C PHE A 18 -6.95 -12.59 9.74
N THR A 19 -6.49 -11.36 9.50
CA THR A 19 -7.12 -10.14 10.03
C THR A 19 -7.86 -9.36 8.95
N VAL A 20 -7.54 -9.63 7.68
CA VAL A 20 -8.16 -9.00 6.51
C VAL A 20 -8.61 -10.08 5.55
N LEU A 21 -9.84 -9.96 5.05
CA LEU A 21 -10.37 -10.84 4.02
C LEU A 21 -10.70 -10.02 2.77
N PRO A 22 -10.07 -10.30 1.62
CA PRO A 22 -10.38 -9.60 0.38
C PRO A 22 -11.73 -10.04 -0.15
N ILE A 23 -12.52 -9.06 -0.59
CA ILE A 23 -13.80 -9.28 -1.29
C ILE A 23 -13.65 -8.71 -2.68
N SER A 24 -13.92 -9.49 -3.70
CA SER A 24 -13.77 -9.07 -5.08
C SER A 24 -15.07 -9.21 -5.89
N ARG A 25 -15.18 -8.41 -6.93
CA ARG A 25 -16.25 -8.46 -7.91
C ARG A 25 -15.69 -8.17 -9.30
N LYS A 26 -15.94 -9.05 -10.26
CA LYS A 26 -15.64 -8.77 -11.66
C LYS A 26 -16.74 -7.91 -12.27
N VAL A 27 -16.35 -6.84 -12.96
CA VAL A 27 -17.25 -5.91 -13.63
C VAL A 27 -16.75 -5.71 -15.06
N SER A 28 -17.65 -5.81 -16.03
CA SER A 28 -17.33 -5.45 -17.41
C SER A 28 -17.42 -3.93 -17.55
N ALA A 29 -16.38 -3.31 -18.07
CA ALA A 29 -16.27 -1.86 -18.27
C ALA A 29 -15.85 -1.53 -19.72
N PRO A 30 -16.70 -1.85 -20.72
CA PRO A 30 -16.37 -1.62 -22.10
C PRO A 30 -16.21 -0.12 -22.37
N GLY A 31 -15.07 0.26 -22.95
CA GLY A 31 -14.74 1.64 -23.26
C GLY A 31 -14.05 2.44 -22.14
N ASP A 32 -13.91 1.89 -20.97
CA ASP A 32 -13.07 2.48 -19.93
C ASP A 32 -11.61 1.96 -20.04
N THR A 33 -10.67 2.85 -19.72
CA THR A 33 -9.26 2.55 -19.56
C THR A 33 -8.86 2.78 -18.10
N PRO A 34 -7.72 2.24 -17.62
CA PRO A 34 -7.22 2.56 -16.28
C PRO A 34 -7.15 4.06 -16.04
N LEU A 35 -6.61 4.81 -16.99
CA LEU A 35 -6.49 6.27 -16.89
C LEU A 35 -7.85 6.96 -16.86
N SER A 36 -8.83 6.54 -17.67
CA SER A 36 -10.17 7.14 -17.67
C SER A 36 -10.89 6.95 -16.34
N LEU A 37 -10.74 5.78 -15.71
CA LEU A 37 -11.31 5.54 -14.39
C LEU A 37 -10.55 6.28 -13.30
N TYR A 38 -9.22 6.29 -13.35
CA TYR A 38 -8.42 7.05 -12.39
C TYR A 38 -8.79 8.53 -12.39
N SER A 39 -8.99 9.13 -13.56
CA SER A 39 -9.39 10.54 -13.69
C SER A 39 -10.71 10.86 -13.00
N LYS A 40 -11.63 9.90 -12.90
CA LYS A 40 -12.93 10.08 -12.20
C LYS A 40 -12.79 10.14 -10.68
N ILE A 41 -11.66 9.68 -10.12
CA ILE A 41 -11.40 9.61 -8.67
C ILE A 41 -10.16 10.40 -8.26
N ALA A 42 -9.50 11.08 -9.19
CA ALA A 42 -8.20 11.75 -8.96
C ALA A 42 -8.25 12.84 -7.88
N ASP A 43 -9.40 13.45 -7.64
CA ASP A 43 -9.57 14.51 -6.64
C ASP A 43 -9.50 14.02 -5.18
N GLN A 44 -9.54 12.71 -4.96
CA GLN A 44 -9.41 12.14 -3.62
C GLN A 44 -7.93 12.06 -3.23
N LYS A 45 -7.65 12.27 -1.95
CA LYS A 45 -6.27 12.18 -1.42
C LYS A 45 -5.78 10.73 -1.41
N ASN A 46 -4.46 10.59 -1.58
CA ASN A 46 -3.76 9.31 -1.48
C ASN A 46 -4.25 8.23 -2.45
N ASN A 47 -4.66 8.62 -3.65
CA ASN A 47 -4.94 7.69 -4.74
C ASN A 47 -3.67 7.38 -5.50
N PHE A 48 -3.64 6.20 -6.13
CA PHE A 48 -2.54 5.82 -7.01
C PHE A 48 -3.03 5.06 -8.23
N LEU A 49 -2.26 5.14 -9.29
CA LEU A 49 -2.39 4.34 -10.49
C LEU A 49 -1.04 3.73 -10.82
N PHE A 50 -0.99 2.42 -10.91
CA PHE A 50 0.11 1.67 -11.47
C PHE A 50 -0.31 1.12 -12.82
N GLU A 51 0.36 1.55 -13.87
CA GLU A 51 0.20 1.03 -15.21
C GLU A 51 1.47 0.29 -15.62
N SER A 52 1.29 -0.90 -16.15
CA SER A 52 2.37 -1.62 -16.76
C SER A 52 2.52 -1.18 -18.21
N VAL A 53 3.64 -0.54 -18.55
CA VAL A 53 3.83 0.10 -19.85
C VAL A 53 4.53 -0.80 -20.84
N GLU A 54 5.41 -1.67 -20.44
CA GLU A 54 6.04 -2.70 -21.30
C GLU A 54 6.93 -3.61 -20.45
N GLY A 55 6.97 -4.87 -20.76
CA GLY A 55 7.95 -5.78 -20.20
C GLY A 55 7.48 -7.22 -20.17
N GLY A 56 7.80 -7.94 -21.22
CA GLY A 56 7.83 -9.39 -21.32
C GLY A 56 6.65 -10.14 -20.65
N GLU A 57 6.17 -11.12 -21.28
CA GLU A 57 4.94 -11.92 -21.10
C GLU A 57 4.53 -12.33 -19.66
N ARG A 58 5.21 -11.91 -18.61
CA ARG A 58 4.95 -12.35 -17.21
C ARG A 58 4.71 -11.26 -16.19
N TRP A 59 5.05 -9.98 -16.44
CA TRP A 59 5.02 -8.93 -15.39
C TRP A 59 4.07 -7.78 -15.69
N ALA A 60 3.61 -7.62 -16.92
CA ALA A 60 2.82 -6.51 -17.42
C ALA A 60 1.35 -6.84 -17.59
N GLN A 61 0.76 -7.63 -16.69
CA GLN A 61 -0.57 -8.18 -16.88
C GLN A 61 -1.69 -7.31 -16.31
N TYR A 62 -1.37 -6.42 -15.35
CA TYR A 62 -2.41 -5.68 -14.64
C TYR A 62 -2.08 -4.20 -14.51
N SER A 63 -3.11 -3.35 -14.68
CA SER A 63 -3.08 -1.98 -14.16
C SER A 63 -3.89 -1.93 -12.86
N ILE A 64 -3.37 -1.23 -11.85
CA ILE A 64 -3.94 -1.23 -10.51
C ILE A 64 -4.19 0.20 -10.08
N ILE A 65 -5.44 0.49 -9.71
CA ILE A 65 -5.87 1.76 -9.14
C ILE A 65 -6.21 1.53 -7.67
N GLY A 66 -5.56 2.29 -6.79
CA GLY A 66 -5.97 2.38 -5.39
C GLY A 66 -6.67 3.70 -5.11
N PHE A 67 -7.73 3.67 -4.33
CA PHE A 67 -8.51 4.86 -4.03
C PHE A 67 -9.06 4.87 -2.61
N GLY A 68 -9.27 6.09 -2.09
CA GLY A 68 -9.76 6.29 -0.73
C GLY A 68 -8.82 5.69 0.33
N CYS A 69 -7.52 5.75 0.10
CA CYS A 69 -6.49 5.24 1.03
C CYS A 69 -6.31 6.24 2.17
N ILE A 70 -7.09 6.10 3.23
CA ILE A 70 -7.08 7.03 4.38
C ILE A 70 -6.00 6.71 5.41
N ASP A 71 -5.65 5.44 5.55
CA ASP A 71 -4.61 5.02 6.47
C ASP A 71 -3.22 5.27 5.89
N THR A 72 -2.38 5.92 6.67
CA THR A 72 -1.05 6.34 6.23
C THR A 72 0.02 6.09 7.27
N ILE A 73 1.24 5.82 6.81
CA ILE A 73 2.45 5.78 7.61
C ILE A 73 3.45 6.72 6.96
N LYS A 74 4.00 7.66 7.72
CA LYS A 74 5.04 8.57 7.28
C LYS A 74 6.24 8.47 8.22
N VAL A 75 7.43 8.49 7.64
CA VAL A 75 8.68 8.51 8.39
C VAL A 75 9.50 9.70 7.94
N SER A 76 9.96 10.49 8.91
CA SER A 76 10.89 11.59 8.69
C SER A 76 11.94 11.53 9.78
N ALA A 77 13.18 11.31 9.42
CA ALA A 77 14.26 10.98 10.34
C ALA A 77 13.79 9.78 11.24
N ASN A 78 13.90 9.88 12.54
CA ASN A 78 13.49 8.86 13.49
C ASN A 78 12.04 8.98 13.96
N THR A 79 11.25 9.86 13.34
CA THR A 79 9.86 10.11 13.72
C THR A 79 8.92 9.37 12.78
N ILE A 80 8.01 8.60 13.36
CA ILE A 80 6.93 7.95 12.64
C ILE A 80 5.61 8.64 12.97
N GLU A 81 4.88 9.02 11.94
CA GLU A 81 3.51 9.52 12.01
C GLU A 81 2.58 8.52 11.34
N THR A 82 1.59 8.05 12.06
CA THR A 82 0.56 7.16 11.52
C THR A 82 -0.81 7.81 11.64
N SER A 83 -1.65 7.53 10.65
CA SER A 83 -3.10 7.74 10.73
C SER A 83 -3.74 6.41 10.35
N ILE A 84 -4.28 5.69 11.30
CA ILE A 84 -4.85 4.35 11.11
C ILE A 84 -6.21 4.31 11.80
N ASP A 85 -7.24 3.89 11.05
CA ASP A 85 -8.64 3.86 11.53
C ASP A 85 -9.11 5.21 12.13
N GLY A 86 -8.62 6.33 11.56
CA GLY A 86 -8.92 7.68 12.03
C GLY A 86 -8.17 8.11 13.30
N VAL A 87 -7.28 7.27 13.83
CA VAL A 87 -6.44 7.58 14.98
C VAL A 87 -5.07 8.03 14.50
N ALA A 88 -4.69 9.25 14.84
CA ALA A 88 -3.36 9.79 14.55
C ALA A 88 -2.41 9.52 15.72
N ASN A 89 -1.26 8.93 15.42
CA ASN A 89 -0.18 8.72 16.38
C ASN A 89 1.13 9.29 15.85
N LYS A 90 1.99 9.72 16.77
CA LYS A 90 3.34 10.17 16.45
C LYS A 90 4.30 9.70 17.55
N PHE A 91 5.37 9.04 17.14
CA PHE A 91 6.39 8.54 18.06
C PHE A 91 7.77 8.53 17.42
N ILE A 92 8.80 8.41 18.26
CA ILE A 92 10.21 8.35 17.86
C ILE A 92 10.69 6.92 18.04
N THR A 93 11.46 6.41 17.09
CA THR A 93 12.10 5.09 17.14
C THR A 93 13.50 5.14 16.55
N GLU A 94 14.39 4.30 17.07
CA GLU A 94 15.74 4.13 16.50
C GLU A 94 15.72 3.19 15.28
N ASN A 95 14.66 2.41 15.09
CA ASN A 95 14.51 1.49 13.97
C ASN A 95 13.17 1.68 13.24
N PRO A 96 13.08 2.67 12.34
CA PRO A 96 11.85 2.94 11.59
C PRO A 96 11.36 1.78 10.73
N LEU A 97 12.27 1.00 10.14
CA LEU A 97 11.89 -0.14 9.30
C LEU A 97 11.22 -1.25 10.11
N GLN A 98 11.75 -1.56 11.28
CA GLN A 98 11.11 -2.54 12.17
C GLN A 98 9.72 -2.07 12.63
N ALA A 99 9.59 -0.80 12.98
CA ALA A 99 8.30 -0.26 13.38
C ALA A 99 7.25 -0.32 12.23
N ILE A 100 7.67 -0.07 10.97
CA ILE A 100 6.81 -0.27 9.80
C ILE A 100 6.41 -1.75 9.68
N GLU A 101 7.35 -2.68 9.82
CA GLU A 101 7.08 -4.11 9.77
C GLU A 101 6.06 -4.54 10.84
N GLU A 102 6.22 -4.07 12.07
CA GLU A 102 5.30 -4.34 13.17
C GLU A 102 3.88 -3.83 12.89
N ILE A 103 3.75 -2.63 12.30
CA ILE A 103 2.46 -2.05 11.93
C ILE A 103 1.83 -2.84 10.75
N THR A 104 2.60 -3.10 9.71
CA THR A 104 2.08 -3.72 8.50
C THR A 104 1.76 -5.20 8.67
N SER A 105 2.52 -5.91 9.49
CA SER A 105 2.31 -7.34 9.79
C SER A 105 1.03 -7.66 10.55
N GLN A 106 0.39 -6.65 11.14
CA GLN A 106 -0.93 -6.80 11.76
C GLN A 106 -2.04 -7.09 10.74
N HIS A 107 -1.80 -6.77 9.46
CA HIS A 107 -2.75 -7.00 8.37
C HIS A 107 -2.37 -8.26 7.59
N ARG A 108 -2.96 -9.37 7.97
CA ARG A 108 -2.73 -10.69 7.37
C ARG A 108 -3.93 -11.09 6.52
N SER A 109 -3.71 -11.25 5.23
CA SER A 109 -4.71 -11.67 4.25
C SER A 109 -4.39 -13.07 3.72
N PRO A 110 -5.38 -13.94 3.47
CA PRO A 110 -5.16 -15.19 2.76
C PRO A 110 -4.75 -14.93 1.30
N ASN A 111 -3.94 -15.82 0.77
CA ASN A 111 -3.67 -15.84 -0.67
C ASN A 111 -4.79 -16.63 -1.36
N LEU A 112 -5.58 -15.96 -2.19
CA LEU A 112 -6.71 -16.56 -2.92
C LEU A 112 -6.33 -16.69 -4.39
N GLU A 113 -6.48 -17.91 -4.95
CA GLU A 113 -6.07 -18.26 -6.33
C GLU A 113 -6.78 -17.41 -7.40
N ASP A 114 -8.03 -17.01 -7.13
CA ASP A 114 -8.85 -16.22 -8.04
C ASP A 114 -8.54 -14.72 -8.02
N LEU A 115 -7.64 -14.27 -7.17
CA LEU A 115 -7.26 -12.86 -7.05
C LEU A 115 -5.87 -12.59 -7.65
N PRO A 116 -5.65 -11.37 -8.17
CA PRO A 116 -4.32 -10.94 -8.54
C PRO A 116 -3.38 -11.00 -7.33
N ARG A 117 -2.08 -11.18 -7.58
CA ARG A 117 -1.06 -11.26 -6.50
C ARG A 117 -1.11 -10.06 -5.56
N PHE A 118 -1.38 -8.87 -6.08
CA PHE A 118 -1.63 -7.69 -5.27
C PHE A 118 -3.14 -7.44 -5.17
N HIS A 119 -3.69 -7.73 -4.01
CA HIS A 119 -5.11 -7.56 -3.69
C HIS A 119 -5.33 -6.75 -2.40
N GLY A 120 -4.32 -5.99 -1.97
CA GLY A 120 -4.30 -5.14 -0.80
C GLY A 120 -2.91 -5.03 -0.18
N GLY A 121 -2.78 -4.25 0.88
CA GLY A 121 -1.52 -4.01 1.56
C GLY A 121 -1.12 -2.55 1.57
N TYR A 122 0.18 -2.28 1.69
CA TYR A 122 0.70 -0.92 1.74
C TYR A 122 1.43 -0.57 0.45
N VAL A 123 1.17 0.63 -0.05
CA VAL A 123 1.75 1.17 -1.28
C VAL A 123 2.33 2.54 -0.99
N GLY A 124 3.45 2.86 -1.59
CA GLY A 124 4.05 4.18 -1.41
C GLY A 124 5.49 4.23 -1.90
N PHE A 125 6.30 5.05 -1.28
CA PHE A 125 7.69 5.22 -1.66
C PHE A 125 8.62 5.19 -0.45
N PHE A 126 9.84 4.77 -0.74
CA PHE A 126 11.02 4.92 0.10
C PHE A 126 11.95 5.86 -0.65
N ALA A 127 12.16 7.06 -0.12
CA ALA A 127 13.11 8.01 -0.69
C ALA A 127 14.54 7.49 -0.56
N TYR A 128 15.45 8.05 -1.32
CA TYR A 128 16.87 7.63 -1.31
C TYR A 128 17.46 7.71 0.11
N GLU A 129 17.08 8.72 0.87
CA GLU A 129 17.53 8.96 2.24
C GLU A 129 17.11 7.84 3.20
N SER A 130 16.05 7.08 2.89
CA SER A 130 15.60 5.95 3.72
C SER A 130 16.62 4.81 3.79
N SER A 131 17.60 4.76 2.88
CA SER A 131 18.71 3.81 2.92
C SER A 131 19.52 3.87 4.23
N GLN A 132 19.55 5.02 4.90
CA GLN A 132 20.18 5.18 6.20
C GLN A 132 19.57 4.31 7.30
N TYR A 133 18.30 3.94 7.17
CA TYR A 133 17.61 3.09 8.15
C TYR A 133 17.98 1.60 8.01
N ALA A 134 18.47 1.19 6.85
CA ALA A 134 18.89 -0.17 6.59
C ALA A 134 20.40 -0.39 6.78
N GLU A 135 21.22 0.66 6.61
CA GLU A 135 22.67 0.55 6.60
C GLU A 135 23.32 1.60 7.51
N ALA A 136 23.77 1.17 8.67
CA ALA A 136 24.36 2.05 9.70
C ALA A 136 25.57 2.88 9.19
N LYS A 137 26.32 2.37 8.20
CA LYS A 137 27.44 3.12 7.62
C LYS A 137 26.97 4.32 6.81
N ILE A 138 25.79 4.24 6.18
CA ILE A 138 25.23 5.34 5.41
C ILE A 138 24.73 6.43 6.36
N ALA A 139 24.16 6.06 7.49
CA ALA A 139 23.69 6.98 8.51
C ALA A 139 24.80 7.89 9.08
N MET A 140 26.05 7.46 9.00
CA MET A 140 27.23 8.22 9.47
C MET A 140 27.80 9.16 8.42
N LEU A 141 27.36 9.08 7.17
CA LEU A 141 27.85 10.00 6.12
C LEU A 141 27.23 11.38 6.33
N PRO A 142 28.01 12.47 6.18
CA PRO A 142 27.47 13.81 6.27
C PRO A 142 26.47 14.00 5.11
N GLY A 143 25.21 13.89 5.43
CA GLY A 143 24.13 14.07 4.47
C GLY A 143 24.09 15.54 4.04
N LYS A 144 24.34 15.81 2.78
CA LYS A 144 23.84 17.05 2.17
C LYS A 144 22.36 16.81 1.92
N GLY A 145 21.51 17.07 2.93
CA GLY A 145 20.07 17.03 2.78
C GLY A 145 19.68 17.80 1.50
N SER A 146 18.98 17.15 0.62
CA SER A 146 18.41 17.82 -0.54
C SER A 146 17.49 18.93 -0.02
N LYS A 147 17.56 20.13 -0.57
CA LYS A 147 16.61 21.21 -0.26
C LYS A 147 15.14 20.81 -0.52
N PHE A 148 14.93 19.78 -1.31
CA PHE A 148 13.61 19.18 -1.56
C PHE A 148 13.14 18.26 -0.43
N ALA A 149 14.06 17.74 0.40
CA ALA A 149 13.73 16.84 1.50
C ALA A 149 13.10 17.55 2.71
N GLU A 150 13.17 18.89 2.78
CA GLU A 150 12.62 19.64 3.93
C GLU A 150 11.08 19.50 4.07
N HIS A 151 10.39 19.04 3.02
CA HIS A 151 8.93 18.95 3.02
C HIS A 151 8.38 17.56 2.67
N MET A 152 9.25 16.60 2.34
CA MET A 152 8.83 15.24 2.00
C MET A 152 9.31 14.25 3.06
N PRO A 153 8.49 13.31 3.46
CA PRO A 153 8.93 12.23 4.36
C PRO A 153 9.93 11.31 3.63
N ASP A 154 10.83 10.69 4.39
CA ASP A 154 11.75 9.68 3.86
C ASP A 154 11.02 8.42 3.38
N ILE A 155 9.91 8.10 4.05
CA ILE A 155 9.02 7.00 3.68
C ILE A 155 7.58 7.49 3.81
N MET A 156 6.76 7.20 2.80
CA MET A 156 5.33 7.40 2.87
C MET A 156 4.62 6.18 2.31
N LEU A 157 3.77 5.56 3.12
CA LEU A 157 2.95 4.42 2.76
C LEU A 157 1.48 4.76 3.00
N VAL A 158 0.63 4.26 2.11
CA VAL A 158 -0.82 4.32 2.21
C VAL A 158 -1.38 2.91 2.19
N LYS A 159 -2.40 2.62 2.98
CA LYS A 159 -3.05 1.32 3.00
C LYS A 159 -4.05 1.22 1.85
N ALA A 160 -3.80 0.27 0.97
CA ALA A 160 -4.63 0.01 -0.20
C ALA A 160 -5.75 -0.98 0.15
N GLU A 161 -6.89 -0.47 0.57
CA GLU A 161 -8.06 -1.29 0.94
C GLU A 161 -9.08 -1.40 -0.19
N LYS A 162 -9.13 -0.41 -1.07
CA LYS A 162 -10.03 -0.37 -2.22
C LYS A 162 -9.23 -0.31 -3.49
N LEU A 163 -9.41 -1.32 -4.33
CA LEU A 163 -8.64 -1.49 -5.55
C LEU A 163 -9.56 -1.72 -6.75
N ILE A 164 -9.17 -1.18 -7.89
CA ILE A 164 -9.66 -1.58 -9.19
C ILE A 164 -8.47 -2.19 -9.93
N VAL A 165 -8.63 -3.41 -10.40
CA VAL A 165 -7.60 -4.12 -11.15
C VAL A 165 -8.12 -4.38 -12.55
N PHE A 166 -7.36 -3.94 -13.54
CA PHE A 166 -7.57 -4.22 -14.95
C PHE A 166 -6.65 -5.36 -15.38
N ASP A 167 -7.21 -6.33 -16.07
CA ASP A 167 -6.54 -7.44 -16.74
C ASP A 167 -6.67 -7.34 -18.28
#